data_aaa8596c981ddf116844c089275fe7da
#
_entry.id   aaa8596c981ddf116844c089275fe7da
#
_cell.length_a   1.000
_cell.length_b   1.000
_cell.length_c   1.000
_cell.angle_alpha   90.00
_cell.angle_beta   90.00
_cell.angle_gamma   90.00
#
_symmetry.space_group_name_H-M   'P 1'
#
loop_
_entity.id
_entity.type
_entity.pdbx_description
1 polymer ?
#
loop_
_entity_poly.entity_id
_entity_poly.type
_entity_poly.pdbx_seq_one_letter_code
_entity_poly.pdbx_strand_id
1 'polypeptide(L)'
;MQTDFGERIPTGDAVYFDGSDHAKMHNFYPYLYNKVTFEVLEKTYGKNNAALFARSATAGVQQFPVHWGGDPFSTFEAMAETLRGGLSLGLCGYGYWAHDIGGFEGNPDPALYKRWIAFGLLSSHSRLHGSGSYRVPWLIDSTEEASAVLRKFVNLKHTLMPYLYSSAIQSHKTGLPMLRAPFLEFPEDRSTWHLDTQYFLGDSLLVAPVFNAEGTVEYYLPKGKWYGLLDDQVREGPGYVVEKHGFDSLPLLLRPGKAVIQGKGGKHVVYDWAAGFRLLINPTDGMNVDVEIPDHENLGQVKAIIKVEVKDSLARLNILKGAVVAGWSVKIAGQQIQKEHLGIEGKGAKEIGIRNGELVVRNAELKSFQINLV
;
A
#
# COMPACT_ATOMS: atom_id res chain seq x y z
N MET A 1 6.27 -16.70 11.16
CA MET A 1 7.03 -16.74 12.43
C MET A 1 7.67 -15.39 12.66
N GLN A 2 7.67 -14.86 13.88
CA GLN A 2 8.39 -13.65 14.25
C GLN A 2 9.70 -13.99 14.93
N THR A 3 10.77 -13.26 14.57
CA THR A 3 12.05 -13.25 15.28
C THR A 3 12.33 -11.86 15.77
N ASP A 4 12.58 -11.75 17.07
CA ASP A 4 12.90 -10.50 17.73
C ASP A 4 14.38 -10.42 18.02
N PHE A 5 14.93 -9.23 18.26
CA PHE A 5 16.37 -9.00 18.42
C PHE A 5 17.20 -9.41 17.19
N GLY A 6 18.43 -9.87 17.43
CA GLY A 6 19.35 -10.30 16.38
C GLY A 6 20.24 -9.19 15.82
N GLU A 7 20.19 -7.97 16.37
CA GLU A 7 20.99 -6.83 15.92
C GLU A 7 22.38 -6.76 16.57
N ARG A 8 22.49 -7.18 17.84
CA ARG A 8 23.66 -6.87 18.64
C ARG A 8 24.50 -8.10 18.97
N ILE A 9 25.74 -8.09 18.50
CA ILE A 9 26.84 -8.84 19.12
C ILE A 9 27.90 -7.83 19.51
N PRO A 10 28.40 -7.85 20.78
CA PRO A 10 29.52 -7.00 21.19
C PRO A 10 30.72 -7.21 20.27
N THR A 11 31.37 -6.13 19.84
CA THR A 11 32.50 -6.23 18.91
C THR A 11 33.85 -6.44 19.63
N GLY A 12 34.01 -5.95 20.88
CA GLY A 12 35.32 -5.94 21.55
C GLY A 12 35.79 -7.29 22.08
N ASP A 13 34.86 -8.10 22.60
CA ASP A 13 35.19 -9.29 23.41
C ASP A 13 34.69 -10.61 22.80
N ALA A 14 34.08 -10.56 21.62
CA ALA A 14 33.54 -11.75 20.97
C ALA A 14 34.68 -12.54 20.28
N VAL A 15 34.82 -13.81 20.66
CA VAL A 15 35.75 -14.76 20.04
C VAL A 15 34.94 -15.81 19.28
N TYR A 16 35.22 -15.96 17.99
CA TYR A 16 34.56 -16.95 17.15
C TYR A 16 35.42 -18.18 16.97
N PHE A 17 34.78 -19.35 16.99
CA PHE A 17 35.43 -20.65 16.88
C PHE A 17 36.28 -20.79 15.62
N ASP A 18 35.82 -20.20 14.52
CA ASP A 18 36.50 -20.26 13.21
C ASP A 18 37.54 -19.15 13.00
N GLY A 19 37.81 -18.33 14.02
CA GLY A 19 38.72 -17.21 13.95
C GLY A 19 38.17 -16.00 13.19
N SER A 20 36.87 -15.95 12.92
CA SER A 20 36.22 -14.82 12.22
C SER A 20 36.45 -13.51 12.97
N ASP A 21 36.66 -12.44 12.20
CA ASP A 21 36.82 -11.08 12.73
C ASP A 21 35.53 -10.58 13.38
N HIS A 22 35.61 -10.18 14.65
CA HIS A 22 34.44 -9.77 15.44
C HIS A 22 33.74 -8.54 14.88
N ALA A 23 34.46 -7.58 14.25
CA ALA A 23 33.87 -6.40 13.65
C ALA A 23 33.05 -6.74 12.39
N LYS A 24 33.52 -7.69 11.58
CA LYS A 24 32.78 -8.21 10.44
C LYS A 24 31.55 -9.02 10.87
N MET A 25 31.72 -9.86 11.89
CA MET A 25 30.62 -10.68 12.41
C MET A 25 29.50 -9.86 13.04
N HIS A 26 29.76 -8.69 13.57
CA HIS A 26 28.73 -7.78 14.06
C HIS A 26 27.61 -7.53 13.04
N ASN A 27 27.98 -7.19 11.81
CA ASN A 27 27.01 -6.97 10.73
C ASN A 27 26.57 -8.26 10.02
N PHE A 28 27.38 -9.34 10.07
CA PHE A 28 27.01 -10.60 9.46
C PHE A 28 26.06 -11.43 10.32
N TYR A 29 26.03 -11.22 11.63
CA TYR A 29 25.17 -11.95 12.54
C TYR A 29 23.67 -11.80 12.21
N PRO A 30 23.10 -10.60 11.96
CA PRO A 30 21.70 -10.48 11.56
C PRO A 30 21.35 -11.30 10.32
N TYR A 31 22.27 -11.39 9.37
CA TYR A 31 22.09 -12.24 8.19
C TYR A 31 21.99 -13.73 8.58
N LEU A 32 22.92 -14.24 9.38
CA LEU A 32 22.89 -15.63 9.83
C LEU A 32 21.65 -15.95 10.65
N TYR A 33 21.28 -15.04 11.56
CA TYR A 33 20.10 -15.18 12.43
C TYR A 33 18.82 -15.34 11.61
N ASN A 34 18.60 -14.45 10.64
CA ASN A 34 17.44 -14.50 9.77
C ASN A 34 17.47 -15.69 8.82
N LYS A 35 18.64 -16.01 8.24
CA LYS A 35 18.83 -17.13 7.32
C LYS A 35 18.46 -18.47 7.99
N VAL A 36 19.01 -18.76 9.16
CA VAL A 36 18.74 -20.04 9.88
C VAL A 36 17.24 -20.18 10.16
N THR A 37 16.59 -19.10 10.61
CA THR A 37 15.15 -19.12 10.87
C THR A 37 14.36 -19.33 9.59
N PHE A 38 14.72 -18.63 8.51
CA PHE A 38 14.03 -18.74 7.23
C PHE A 38 14.16 -20.15 6.63
N GLU A 39 15.34 -20.75 6.69
CA GLU A 39 15.56 -22.15 6.26
C GLU A 39 14.72 -23.16 7.04
N VAL A 40 14.52 -22.95 8.33
CA VAL A 40 13.62 -23.79 9.16
C VAL A 40 12.18 -23.63 8.69
N LEU A 41 11.75 -22.39 8.39
CA LEU A 41 10.40 -22.15 7.86
C LEU A 41 10.20 -22.79 6.48
N GLU A 42 11.18 -22.71 5.58
CA GLU A 42 11.10 -23.39 4.28
C GLU A 42 11.02 -24.91 4.42
N LYS A 43 11.79 -25.49 5.33
CA LYS A 43 11.72 -26.93 5.63
C LYS A 43 10.34 -27.35 6.19
N THR A 44 9.70 -26.46 6.96
CA THR A 44 8.42 -26.74 7.63
C THR A 44 7.23 -26.55 6.71
N TYR A 45 7.21 -25.44 5.94
CA TYR A 45 6.05 -25.02 5.16
C TYR A 45 6.23 -25.20 3.64
N GLY A 46 7.42 -25.59 3.21
CA GLY A 46 7.79 -25.74 1.80
C GLY A 46 8.41 -24.47 1.22
N LYS A 47 9.21 -24.67 0.17
CA LYS A 47 9.84 -23.56 -0.56
C LYS A 47 8.77 -22.58 -1.09
N ASN A 48 9.04 -21.29 -0.98
CA ASN A 48 8.15 -20.17 -1.33
C ASN A 48 6.91 -20.00 -0.42
N ASN A 49 6.80 -20.75 0.69
CA ASN A 49 5.74 -20.58 1.69
C ASN A 49 6.28 -20.07 3.03
N ALA A 50 7.56 -19.79 3.12
CA ALA A 50 8.17 -19.21 4.30
C ALA A 50 7.87 -17.70 4.37
N ALA A 51 7.41 -17.24 5.54
CA ALA A 51 7.31 -15.83 5.86
C ALA A 51 7.96 -15.60 7.24
N LEU A 52 9.07 -14.88 7.23
CA LEU A 52 9.77 -14.44 8.42
C LEU A 52 9.37 -13.00 8.73
N PHE A 53 8.97 -12.73 9.97
CA PHE A 53 8.72 -11.38 10.46
C PHE A 53 9.87 -11.00 11.41
N ALA A 54 10.86 -10.28 10.88
CA ALA A 54 12.14 -10.04 11.54
C ALA A 54 12.34 -8.55 11.89
N ARG A 55 13.05 -8.29 13.00
CA ARG A 55 13.48 -6.95 13.40
C ARG A 55 14.86 -6.62 12.86
N SER A 56 15.83 -7.50 13.09
CA SER A 56 17.20 -7.28 12.66
C SER A 56 17.34 -7.27 11.13
N ALA A 57 18.18 -6.39 10.64
CA ALA A 57 18.41 -6.17 9.22
C ALA A 57 19.88 -5.86 8.93
N THR A 58 20.37 -6.32 7.79
CA THR A 58 21.68 -5.99 7.22
C THR A 58 21.68 -6.29 5.72
N ALA A 59 22.73 -5.94 5.00
CA ALA A 59 22.87 -6.28 3.58
C ALA A 59 22.70 -7.80 3.35
N GLY A 60 21.81 -8.18 2.43
CA GLY A 60 21.48 -9.57 2.10
C GLY A 60 20.26 -10.13 2.81
N VAL A 61 19.76 -9.49 3.88
CA VAL A 61 18.56 -9.95 4.61
C VAL A 61 17.26 -9.63 3.84
N GLN A 62 17.31 -8.77 2.83
CA GLN A 62 16.17 -8.45 1.96
C GLN A 62 15.51 -9.69 1.34
N GLN A 63 16.26 -10.77 1.18
CA GLN A 63 15.75 -12.05 0.67
C GLN A 63 14.88 -12.83 1.68
N PHE A 64 14.84 -12.40 2.93
CA PHE A 64 14.06 -13.05 4.00
C PHE A 64 12.94 -12.13 4.48
N PRO A 65 11.87 -11.91 3.66
CA PRO A 65 10.81 -11.00 4.03
C PRO A 65 9.96 -11.58 5.17
N VAL A 66 9.38 -10.77 6.00
CA VAL A 66 9.18 -9.32 6.00
C VAL A 66 9.79 -8.68 7.25
N HIS A 67 9.81 -7.34 7.36
CA HIS A 67 10.47 -6.64 8.46
C HIS A 67 9.55 -5.63 9.16
N TRP A 68 9.89 -5.27 10.43
CA TRP A 68 9.28 -4.12 11.10
C TRP A 68 10.35 -3.24 11.78
N GLY A 69 9.94 -2.02 12.13
CA GLY A 69 10.84 -0.98 12.62
C GLY A 69 11.25 -1.08 14.10
N GLY A 70 10.94 -2.18 14.81
CA GLY A 70 11.26 -2.33 16.23
C GLY A 70 10.26 -1.65 17.15
N ASP A 71 10.73 -1.08 18.26
CA ASP A 71 9.98 -0.69 19.45
C ASP A 71 9.82 0.85 19.57
N PRO A 72 8.99 1.51 18.73
CA PRO A 72 8.80 2.94 18.83
C PRO A 72 8.00 3.33 20.08
N PHE A 73 8.28 4.51 20.64
CA PHE A 73 7.44 5.07 21.69
C PHE A 73 6.03 5.42 21.18
N SER A 74 5.05 5.40 22.08
CA SER A 74 3.68 5.82 21.79
C SER A 74 3.57 7.36 21.79
N THR A 75 4.23 8.03 20.82
CA THR A 75 4.21 9.48 20.59
C THR A 75 4.09 9.82 19.10
N PHE A 76 3.63 11.03 18.78
CA PHE A 76 3.53 11.49 17.39
C PHE A 76 4.92 11.65 16.74
N GLU A 77 5.93 12.04 17.49
CA GLU A 77 7.31 12.11 17.03
C GLU A 77 7.82 10.74 16.60
N ALA A 78 7.65 9.73 17.46
CA ALA A 78 8.06 8.37 17.15
C ALA A 78 7.25 7.76 15.98
N MET A 79 5.98 8.14 15.83
CA MET A 79 5.17 7.75 14.66
C MET A 79 5.77 8.33 13.35
N ALA A 80 6.23 9.59 13.36
CA ALA A 80 6.91 10.20 12.20
C ALA A 80 8.29 9.58 11.94
N GLU A 81 9.08 9.35 13.01
CA GLU A 81 10.38 8.69 12.90
C GLU A 81 10.26 7.25 12.35
N THR A 82 9.18 6.56 12.69
CA THR A 82 8.87 5.23 12.14
C THR A 82 8.71 5.27 10.62
N LEU A 83 8.05 6.29 10.07
CA LEU A 83 7.97 6.48 8.62
C LEU A 83 9.35 6.77 8.02
N ARG A 84 10.13 7.69 8.60
CA ARG A 84 11.49 8.03 8.14
C ARG A 84 12.40 6.82 8.11
N GLY A 85 12.40 6.05 9.20
CA GLY A 85 13.15 4.79 9.30
C GLY A 85 12.73 3.77 8.25
N GLY A 86 11.42 3.62 8.02
CA GLY A 86 10.87 2.71 7.02
C GLY A 86 11.21 3.12 5.58
N LEU A 87 11.17 4.42 5.26
CA LEU A 87 11.60 4.93 3.96
C LEU A 87 13.09 4.67 3.73
N SER A 88 13.94 4.89 4.75
CA SER A 88 15.37 4.57 4.70
C SER A 88 15.60 3.08 4.48
N LEU A 89 14.87 2.22 5.17
CA LEU A 89 14.93 0.76 4.99
C LEU A 89 14.53 0.37 3.56
N GLY A 90 13.47 0.97 3.02
CA GLY A 90 13.02 0.77 1.64
C GLY A 90 14.11 1.13 0.62
N LEU A 91 14.88 2.20 0.84
CA LEU A 91 16.01 2.60 0.00
C LEU A 91 17.18 1.61 0.05
N CYS A 92 17.26 0.80 1.12
CA CYS A 92 18.21 -0.31 1.22
C CYS A 92 17.71 -1.60 0.54
N GLY A 93 16.57 -1.55 -0.19
CA GLY A 93 16.02 -2.69 -0.92
C GLY A 93 15.11 -3.60 -0.10
N TYR A 94 14.63 -3.17 1.06
CA TYR A 94 13.62 -3.89 1.82
C TYR A 94 12.24 -3.63 1.25
N GLY A 95 11.71 -4.60 0.51
CA GLY A 95 10.44 -4.46 -0.21
C GLY A 95 9.21 -4.32 0.69
N TYR A 96 9.28 -4.89 1.89
CA TYR A 96 8.13 -5.01 2.80
C TYR A 96 8.55 -4.65 4.22
N TRP A 97 7.94 -3.62 4.78
CA TRP A 97 8.12 -3.29 6.19
C TRP A 97 6.82 -2.79 6.80
N ALA A 98 6.73 -2.93 8.10
CA ALA A 98 5.61 -2.48 8.89
C ALA A 98 6.11 -1.88 10.22
N HIS A 99 5.18 -1.52 11.07
CA HIS A 99 5.43 -0.96 12.38
C HIS A 99 4.32 -1.33 13.34
N ASP A 100 4.59 -1.19 14.62
CA ASP A 100 3.64 -1.48 15.68
C ASP A 100 2.62 -0.34 15.79
N ILE A 101 1.37 -0.61 15.39
CA ILE A 101 0.31 0.39 15.39
C ILE A 101 -0.02 0.81 16.82
N GLY A 102 0.13 2.10 17.08
CA GLY A 102 -0.03 2.71 18.39
C GLY A 102 1.27 2.90 19.16
N GLY A 103 2.41 2.52 18.59
CA GLY A 103 3.71 2.49 19.26
C GLY A 103 3.86 1.26 20.16
N PHE A 104 5.10 0.80 20.35
CA PHE A 104 5.39 -0.36 21.18
C PHE A 104 5.55 0.04 22.66
N GLU A 105 6.43 1.00 22.95
CA GLU A 105 6.73 1.47 24.29
C GLU A 105 5.69 2.47 24.81
N GLY A 106 5.26 2.27 26.05
CA GLY A 106 4.26 3.12 26.69
C GLY A 106 2.82 2.80 26.26
N ASN A 107 1.92 3.70 26.61
CA ASN A 107 0.49 3.61 26.30
C ASN A 107 0.09 4.77 25.39
N PRO A 108 -0.46 4.51 24.22
CA PRO A 108 -0.93 5.57 23.34
C PRO A 108 -2.17 6.25 23.92
N ASP A 109 -2.24 7.56 23.77
CA ASP A 109 -3.53 8.24 23.91
C ASP A 109 -4.46 7.90 22.73
N PRO A 110 -5.79 8.10 22.89
CA PRO A 110 -6.76 7.75 21.85
C PRO A 110 -6.55 8.50 20.52
N ALA A 111 -6.04 9.74 20.52
CA ALA A 111 -5.82 10.51 19.30
C ALA A 111 -4.63 9.92 18.52
N LEU A 112 -3.51 9.70 19.19
CA LEU A 112 -2.34 9.05 18.59
C LEU A 112 -2.70 7.67 18.02
N TYR A 113 -3.41 6.86 18.78
CA TYR A 113 -3.76 5.51 18.37
C TYR A 113 -4.61 5.51 17.08
N LYS A 114 -5.62 6.38 17.00
CA LYS A 114 -6.46 6.53 15.80
C LYS A 114 -5.66 7.00 14.58
N ARG A 115 -4.74 7.96 14.74
CA ARG A 115 -3.84 8.40 13.65
C ARG A 115 -2.91 7.29 13.20
N TRP A 116 -2.35 6.52 14.14
CA TRP A 116 -1.46 5.40 13.82
C TRP A 116 -2.19 4.24 13.15
N ILE A 117 -3.46 3.97 13.49
CA ILE A 117 -4.31 3.01 12.77
C ILE A 117 -4.40 3.39 11.29
N ALA A 118 -4.74 4.63 10.98
CA ALA A 118 -4.88 5.10 9.60
C ALA A 118 -3.58 4.93 8.80
N PHE A 119 -2.45 5.31 9.36
CA PHE A 119 -1.12 5.11 8.77
C PHE A 119 -0.77 3.63 8.66
N GLY A 120 -0.86 2.87 9.74
CA GLY A 120 -0.38 1.49 9.80
C GLY A 120 -1.17 0.52 8.90
N LEU A 121 -2.44 0.80 8.61
CA LEU A 121 -3.22 0.00 7.68
C LEU A 121 -2.97 0.33 6.20
N LEU A 122 -2.28 1.42 5.91
CA LEU A 122 -1.78 1.75 4.57
C LEU A 122 -0.30 1.36 4.38
N SER A 123 0.13 0.30 5.06
CA SER A 123 1.46 -0.32 4.95
C SER A 123 1.38 -1.66 4.23
N SER A 124 2.53 -2.26 3.92
CA SER A 124 2.60 -3.57 3.26
C SER A 124 1.90 -4.66 4.08
N HIS A 125 2.19 -4.74 5.37
CA HIS A 125 1.50 -5.59 6.35
C HIS A 125 1.26 -4.78 7.64
N SER A 126 0.35 -5.25 8.50
CA SER A 126 -0.12 -4.44 9.64
C SER A 126 -0.41 -5.32 10.83
N ARG A 127 -0.07 -4.84 12.04
CA ARG A 127 -0.43 -5.46 13.31
C ARG A 127 -0.73 -4.41 14.37
N LEU A 128 -1.61 -4.75 15.29
CA LEU A 128 -1.82 -4.01 16.55
C LEU A 128 -0.90 -4.64 17.59
N HIS A 129 0.11 -3.91 18.07
CA HIS A 129 1.09 -4.45 18.98
C HIS A 129 1.71 -3.38 19.87
N GLY A 130 2.05 -3.77 21.13
CA GLY A 130 2.73 -2.90 22.09
C GLY A 130 2.99 -3.61 23.40
N SER A 131 3.95 -3.11 24.20
CA SER A 131 4.40 -3.68 25.46
C SER A 131 3.52 -3.29 26.64
N GLY A 132 3.18 -2.00 26.77
CA GLY A 132 2.53 -1.45 27.97
C GLY A 132 1.04 -1.75 28.10
N SER A 133 0.35 -2.03 27.00
CA SER A 133 -1.06 -2.40 26.97
C SER A 133 -1.42 -3.17 25.71
N TYR A 134 -2.50 -3.95 25.78
CA TYR A 134 -3.07 -4.52 24.55
C TYR A 134 -3.56 -3.40 23.64
N ARG A 135 -3.08 -3.38 22.38
CA ARG A 135 -3.50 -2.41 21.34
C ARG A 135 -4.89 -2.76 20.79
N VAL A 136 -5.85 -2.93 21.70
CA VAL A 136 -7.23 -3.26 21.39
C VAL A 136 -8.05 -1.96 21.45
N PRO A 137 -8.75 -1.55 20.37
CA PRO A 137 -9.32 -0.22 20.27
C PRO A 137 -10.28 0.15 21.40
N TRP A 138 -11.12 -0.77 21.87
CA TRP A 138 -12.05 -0.53 22.98
C TRP A 138 -11.39 -0.49 24.37
N LEU A 139 -10.12 -0.87 24.49
CA LEU A 139 -9.34 -0.71 25.73
C LEU A 139 -8.57 0.62 25.77
N ILE A 140 -8.33 1.22 24.59
CA ILE A 140 -7.60 2.49 24.46
C ILE A 140 -8.58 3.66 24.40
N ASP A 141 -9.70 3.49 23.68
CA ASP A 141 -10.70 4.53 23.48
C ASP A 141 -12.09 4.02 23.89
N SER A 142 -12.62 4.54 24.99
CA SER A 142 -13.94 4.21 25.50
C SER A 142 -15.11 4.77 24.70
N THR A 143 -14.83 5.66 23.72
CA THR A 143 -15.85 6.29 22.87
C THR A 143 -16.25 5.46 21.67
N GLU A 144 -15.66 4.28 21.46
CA GLU A 144 -15.80 3.42 20.29
C GLU A 144 -15.27 4.04 18.97
N GLU A 145 -14.80 5.28 18.96
CA GLU A 145 -14.31 5.94 17.76
C GLU A 145 -13.07 5.20 17.19
N ALA A 146 -12.14 4.77 18.03
CA ALA A 146 -10.99 3.97 17.59
C ALA A 146 -11.42 2.66 16.92
N SER A 147 -12.47 2.00 17.42
CA SER A 147 -13.03 0.79 16.79
C SER A 147 -13.66 1.10 15.43
N ALA A 148 -14.31 2.24 15.27
CA ALA A 148 -14.86 2.68 13.99
C ALA A 148 -13.77 3.02 12.98
N VAL A 149 -12.73 3.74 13.40
CA VAL A 149 -11.55 4.07 12.58
C VAL A 149 -10.84 2.80 12.13
N LEU A 150 -10.57 1.86 13.05
CA LEU A 150 -9.95 0.58 12.72
C LEU A 150 -10.76 -0.19 11.68
N ARG A 151 -12.08 -0.30 11.88
CA ARG A 151 -12.97 -0.98 10.92
C ARG A 151 -12.95 -0.33 9.55
N LYS A 152 -12.97 1.00 9.49
CA LYS A 152 -12.90 1.76 8.22
C LYS A 152 -11.62 1.42 7.45
N PHE A 153 -10.45 1.54 8.09
CA PHE A 153 -9.18 1.32 7.42
C PHE A 153 -8.88 -0.15 7.15
N VAL A 154 -9.35 -1.09 7.97
CA VAL A 154 -9.29 -2.53 7.66
C VAL A 154 -10.11 -2.84 6.40
N ASN A 155 -11.35 -2.33 6.31
CA ASN A 155 -12.17 -2.52 5.11
C ASN A 155 -11.53 -1.87 3.88
N LEU A 156 -10.95 -0.68 4.02
CA LEU A 156 -10.18 -0.03 2.94
C LEU A 156 -9.00 -0.89 2.49
N LYS A 157 -8.19 -1.40 3.43
CA LYS A 157 -7.07 -2.30 3.13
C LYS A 157 -7.55 -3.56 2.40
N HIS A 158 -8.64 -4.18 2.85
CA HIS A 158 -9.22 -5.36 2.18
C HIS A 158 -9.70 -5.02 0.76
N THR A 159 -10.27 -3.84 0.57
CA THR A 159 -10.67 -3.34 -0.76
C THR A 159 -9.45 -3.10 -1.66
N LEU A 160 -8.34 -2.61 -1.10
CA LEU A 160 -7.10 -2.37 -1.84
C LEU A 160 -6.24 -3.63 -2.04
N MET A 161 -6.61 -4.79 -1.48
CA MET A 161 -5.79 -6.02 -1.55
C MET A 161 -5.33 -6.40 -2.96
N PRO A 162 -6.16 -6.39 -4.02
CA PRO A 162 -5.66 -6.71 -5.36
C PRO A 162 -4.57 -5.74 -5.84
N TYR A 163 -4.67 -4.45 -5.54
CA TYR A 163 -3.64 -3.46 -5.82
C TYR A 163 -2.37 -3.69 -4.98
N LEU A 164 -2.53 -3.91 -3.67
CA LEU A 164 -1.41 -4.16 -2.76
C LEU A 164 -0.65 -5.42 -3.14
N TYR A 165 -1.36 -6.47 -3.53
CA TYR A 165 -0.72 -7.73 -3.93
C TYR A 165 0.00 -7.59 -5.29
N SER A 166 -0.55 -6.85 -6.26
CA SER A 166 0.15 -6.49 -7.50
C SER A 166 1.43 -5.69 -7.20
N SER A 167 1.36 -4.73 -6.27
CA SER A 167 2.52 -3.96 -5.83
C SER A 167 3.58 -4.85 -5.14
N ALA A 168 3.14 -5.87 -4.39
CA ALA A 168 4.04 -6.86 -3.78
C ALA A 168 4.73 -7.74 -4.83
N ILE A 169 4.01 -8.19 -5.87
CA ILE A 169 4.59 -8.91 -7.00
C ILE A 169 5.61 -8.04 -7.73
N GLN A 170 5.31 -6.75 -7.94
CA GLN A 170 6.24 -5.81 -8.55
C GLN A 170 7.51 -5.65 -7.67
N SER A 171 7.33 -5.48 -6.36
CA SER A 171 8.44 -5.39 -5.42
C SER A 171 9.34 -6.63 -5.49
N HIS A 172 8.77 -7.82 -5.52
CA HIS A 172 9.52 -9.08 -5.69
C HIS A 172 10.31 -9.13 -7.00
N LYS A 173 9.71 -8.65 -8.09
CA LYS A 173 10.36 -8.70 -9.43
C LYS A 173 11.45 -7.65 -9.63
N THR A 174 11.30 -6.47 -9.01
CA THR A 174 12.13 -5.29 -9.33
C THR A 174 13.02 -4.83 -8.18
N GLY A 175 12.73 -5.27 -6.94
CA GLY A 175 13.39 -4.77 -5.73
C GLY A 175 12.87 -3.40 -5.26
N LEU A 176 11.96 -2.75 -5.99
CA LEU A 176 11.35 -1.49 -5.55
C LEU A 176 10.43 -1.75 -4.35
N PRO A 177 10.54 -0.98 -3.25
CA PRO A 177 9.72 -1.22 -2.07
C PRO A 177 8.24 -0.91 -2.32
N MET A 178 7.36 -1.52 -1.52
CA MET A 178 5.93 -1.18 -1.55
C MET A 178 5.65 0.22 -0.99
N LEU A 179 6.39 0.65 0.04
CA LEU A 179 6.33 2.02 0.56
C LEU A 179 7.55 2.78 0.03
N ARG A 180 7.32 3.75 -0.86
CA ARG A 180 8.38 4.41 -1.62
C ARG A 180 8.55 5.85 -1.19
N ALA A 181 9.79 6.28 -0.99
CA ALA A 181 10.10 7.70 -0.85
C ALA A 181 9.69 8.45 -2.13
N PRO A 182 9.11 9.67 -2.01
CA PRO A 182 8.58 10.40 -3.17
C PRO A 182 9.57 10.60 -4.32
N PHE A 183 10.85 10.78 -4.03
CA PHE A 183 11.88 10.97 -5.06
C PHE A 183 12.13 9.71 -5.91
N LEU A 184 11.81 8.50 -5.44
CA LEU A 184 11.87 7.28 -6.26
C LEU A 184 10.88 7.32 -7.43
N GLU A 185 9.76 8.01 -7.24
CA GLU A 185 8.70 8.15 -8.24
C GLU A 185 8.83 9.44 -9.07
N PHE A 186 9.48 10.46 -8.52
CA PHE A 186 9.65 11.77 -9.13
C PHE A 186 11.10 12.30 -8.93
N PRO A 187 12.12 11.59 -9.46
CA PRO A 187 13.53 11.92 -9.22
C PRO A 187 13.93 13.30 -9.79
N GLU A 188 13.24 13.74 -10.85
CA GLU A 188 13.52 15.04 -11.50
C GLU A 188 12.87 16.23 -10.77
N ASP A 189 11.90 15.98 -9.89
CA ASP A 189 11.30 17.03 -9.07
C ASP A 189 12.08 17.18 -7.76
N ARG A 190 12.90 18.21 -7.68
CA ARG A 190 13.76 18.49 -6.52
C ARG A 190 12.99 18.67 -5.22
N SER A 191 11.73 19.10 -5.29
CA SER A 191 10.87 19.26 -4.10
C SER A 191 10.57 17.93 -3.43
N THR A 192 10.74 16.79 -4.13
CA THR A 192 10.48 15.45 -3.57
C THR A 192 11.67 14.85 -2.81
N TRP A 193 12.88 15.42 -2.93
CA TRP A 193 14.12 14.80 -2.45
C TRP A 193 14.21 14.65 -0.94
N HIS A 194 13.55 15.53 -0.20
CA HIS A 194 13.60 15.57 1.26
C HIS A 194 12.22 15.37 1.92
N LEU A 195 11.25 14.84 1.18
CA LEU A 195 9.93 14.53 1.72
C LEU A 195 9.98 13.24 2.52
N ASP A 196 9.86 13.33 3.83
CA ASP A 196 10.00 12.23 4.78
C ASP A 196 8.75 11.97 5.64
N THR A 197 7.69 12.77 5.43
CA THR A 197 6.40 12.67 6.12
C THR A 197 5.25 12.21 5.23
N GLN A 198 5.57 11.84 3.99
CA GLN A 198 4.65 11.25 3.01
C GLN A 198 5.36 10.17 2.20
N TYR A 199 4.60 9.28 1.57
CA TYR A 199 5.16 8.19 0.78
C TYR A 199 4.20 7.76 -0.33
N PHE A 200 4.72 6.98 -1.27
CA PHE A 200 3.91 6.24 -2.21
C PHE A 200 3.67 4.82 -1.72
N LEU A 201 2.42 4.39 -1.66
CA LEU A 201 2.02 3.00 -1.49
C LEU A 201 1.87 2.37 -2.89
N GLY A 202 2.82 1.53 -3.27
CA GLY A 202 3.03 1.15 -4.66
C GLY A 202 3.48 2.34 -5.51
N ASP A 203 3.13 2.35 -6.79
CA ASP A 203 3.46 3.41 -7.75
C ASP A 203 2.33 4.42 -7.98
N SER A 204 1.15 4.17 -7.43
CA SER A 204 -0.08 4.87 -7.82
C SER A 204 -0.73 5.67 -6.69
N LEU A 205 -0.48 5.34 -5.43
CA LEU A 205 -1.16 5.97 -4.29
C LEU A 205 -0.18 6.77 -3.42
N LEU A 206 -0.39 8.10 -3.35
CA LEU A 206 0.30 8.95 -2.38
C LEU A 206 -0.46 8.91 -1.04
N VAL A 207 0.28 8.74 0.04
CA VAL A 207 -0.22 8.73 1.42
C VAL A 207 0.53 9.77 2.24
N ALA A 208 -0.19 10.65 2.93
CA ALA A 208 0.38 11.59 3.88
C ALA A 208 -0.24 11.39 5.27
N PRO A 209 0.41 10.63 6.16
CA PRO A 209 -0.09 10.43 7.52
C PRO A 209 -0.18 11.74 8.31
N VAL A 210 -1.11 11.78 9.26
CA VAL A 210 -1.31 12.95 10.12
C VAL A 210 -0.58 12.69 11.45
N PHE A 211 0.46 13.47 11.73
CA PHE A 211 1.34 13.30 12.90
C PHE A 211 1.01 14.26 14.05
N ASN A 212 -0.27 14.55 14.25
CA ASN A 212 -0.75 15.37 15.37
C ASN A 212 -2.22 15.05 15.72
N ALA A 213 -2.65 15.49 16.91
CA ALA A 213 -4.01 15.28 17.37
C ALA A 213 -5.02 16.17 16.64
N GLU A 214 -4.63 17.40 16.27
CA GLU A 214 -5.47 18.44 15.68
C GLU A 214 -5.97 18.08 14.28
N GLY A 215 -5.27 17.19 13.60
CA GLY A 215 -5.63 16.69 12.27
C GLY A 215 -5.06 17.51 11.11
N THR A 216 -4.20 18.47 11.38
CA THR A 216 -3.57 19.26 10.33
C THR A 216 -2.42 18.48 9.69
N VAL A 217 -2.41 18.43 8.37
CA VAL A 217 -1.35 17.80 7.57
C VAL A 217 -0.92 18.72 6.46
N GLU A 218 0.40 18.83 6.27
CA GLU A 218 1.01 19.48 5.11
C GLU A 218 1.73 18.42 4.28
N TYR A 219 1.53 18.45 2.97
CA TYR A 219 2.17 17.51 2.05
C TYR A 219 2.37 18.15 0.68
N TYR A 220 3.32 17.63 -0.09
CA TYR A 220 3.65 18.12 -1.41
C TYR A 220 3.00 17.24 -2.48
N LEU A 221 2.42 17.88 -3.50
CA LEU A 221 1.93 17.24 -4.71
C LEU A 221 2.86 17.56 -5.88
N PRO A 222 3.47 16.58 -6.54
CA PRO A 222 4.05 16.76 -7.87
C PRO A 222 3.00 17.21 -8.89
N LYS A 223 3.46 17.70 -10.05
CA LYS A 223 2.59 18.22 -11.12
C LYS A 223 1.47 17.25 -11.50
N GLY A 224 0.27 17.78 -11.64
CA GLY A 224 -0.92 17.10 -12.16
C GLY A 224 -2.13 17.15 -11.22
N LYS A 225 -3.23 16.51 -11.63
CA LYS A 225 -4.47 16.43 -10.87
C LYS A 225 -4.54 15.13 -10.10
N TRP A 226 -4.53 15.23 -8.77
CA TRP A 226 -4.51 14.13 -7.82
C TRP A 226 -5.91 13.90 -7.27
N TYR A 227 -6.37 12.66 -7.25
CA TYR A 227 -7.72 12.33 -6.83
C TYR A 227 -7.76 11.65 -5.47
N GLY A 228 -8.50 12.21 -4.52
CA GLY A 228 -8.68 11.69 -3.16
C GLY A 228 -9.60 10.47 -3.12
N LEU A 229 -9.09 9.34 -2.65
CA LEU A 229 -9.86 8.09 -2.51
C LEU A 229 -10.89 8.14 -1.39
N LEU A 230 -10.67 8.99 -0.37
CA LEU A 230 -11.50 9.05 0.82
C LEU A 230 -12.55 10.17 0.80
N ASP A 231 -12.40 11.14 -0.08
CA ASP A 231 -13.25 12.33 -0.14
C ASP A 231 -13.74 12.70 -1.54
N ASP A 232 -13.29 11.97 -2.56
CA ASP A 232 -13.63 12.21 -3.96
C ASP A 232 -13.20 13.60 -4.50
N GLN A 233 -12.31 14.32 -3.80
CA GLN A 233 -11.86 15.64 -4.19
C GLN A 233 -10.63 15.56 -5.11
N VAL A 234 -10.54 16.52 -6.03
CA VAL A 234 -9.37 16.70 -6.90
C VAL A 234 -8.49 17.81 -6.33
N ARG A 235 -7.19 17.57 -6.27
CA ARG A 235 -6.16 18.53 -5.86
C ARG A 235 -5.16 18.69 -6.99
N GLU A 236 -4.63 19.87 -7.16
CA GLU A 236 -3.72 20.17 -8.27
C GLU A 236 -2.33 20.55 -7.77
N GLY A 237 -1.30 19.85 -8.28
CA GLY A 237 0.11 20.15 -8.10
C GLY A 237 0.73 20.78 -9.37
N PRO A 238 1.95 21.33 -9.30
CA PRO A 238 2.88 21.17 -8.19
C PRO A 238 2.66 22.18 -7.06
N GLY A 239 2.82 21.73 -5.82
CA GLY A 239 2.76 22.61 -4.66
C GLY A 239 2.46 21.92 -3.33
N TYR A 240 2.64 22.66 -2.25
CA TYR A 240 2.25 22.20 -0.92
C TYR A 240 0.76 22.43 -0.69
N VAL A 241 0.14 21.46 -0.06
CA VAL A 241 -1.27 21.47 0.34
C VAL A 241 -1.34 21.33 1.85
N VAL A 242 -2.16 22.16 2.50
CA VAL A 242 -2.43 22.09 3.94
C VAL A 242 -3.91 21.78 4.13
N GLU A 243 -4.22 20.69 4.81
CA GLU A 243 -5.59 20.23 5.04
C GLU A 243 -5.81 19.81 6.49
N LYS A 244 -7.08 19.70 6.86
CA LYS A 244 -7.50 19.19 8.16
C LYS A 244 -8.36 17.95 7.99
N HIS A 245 -7.97 16.86 8.65
CA HIS A 245 -8.62 15.55 8.57
C HIS A 245 -9.15 15.10 9.94
N GLY A 246 -10.33 14.48 9.96
CA GLY A 246 -10.81 13.68 11.08
C GLY A 246 -9.95 12.43 11.30
N PHE A 247 -10.14 11.72 12.39
CA PHE A 247 -9.40 10.49 12.67
C PHE A 247 -9.65 9.36 11.67
N ASP A 248 -10.80 9.42 11.02
CA ASP A 248 -11.23 8.46 10.00
C ASP A 248 -10.77 8.83 8.57
N SER A 249 -9.86 9.79 8.44
CA SER A 249 -9.37 10.29 7.16
C SER A 249 -7.89 10.71 7.24
N LEU A 250 -7.25 10.69 6.07
CA LEU A 250 -5.93 11.26 5.77
C LEU A 250 -5.84 11.47 4.25
N PRO A 251 -4.87 12.26 3.73
CA PRO A 251 -4.61 12.30 2.29
C PRO A 251 -4.20 10.92 1.76
N LEU A 252 -5.08 10.33 0.94
CA LEU A 252 -4.83 9.12 0.17
C LEU A 252 -5.24 9.41 -1.27
N LEU A 253 -4.24 9.66 -2.12
CA LEU A 253 -4.47 10.27 -3.42
C LEU A 253 -3.99 9.37 -4.57
N LEU A 254 -4.85 9.17 -5.56
CA LEU A 254 -4.49 8.50 -6.80
C LEU A 254 -3.71 9.45 -7.71
N ARG A 255 -2.53 9.01 -8.10
CA ARG A 255 -1.61 9.72 -8.99
C ARG A 255 -2.23 9.96 -10.37
N PRO A 256 -1.98 11.11 -11.01
CA PRO A 256 -2.34 11.36 -12.40
C PRO A 256 -1.77 10.29 -13.35
N GLY A 257 -2.54 9.87 -14.35
CA GLY A 257 -2.13 8.86 -15.34
C GLY A 257 -2.01 7.44 -14.78
N LYS A 258 -2.65 7.16 -13.64
CA LYS A 258 -2.67 5.83 -13.01
C LYS A 258 -4.10 5.30 -12.83
N ALA A 259 -4.17 3.99 -12.69
CA ALA A 259 -5.41 3.30 -12.36
C ALA A 259 -5.15 2.22 -11.29
N VAL A 260 -6.12 2.02 -10.40
CA VAL A 260 -6.04 1.03 -9.33
C VAL A 260 -7.28 0.15 -9.30
N ILE A 261 -7.07 -1.12 -8.98
CA ILE A 261 -8.15 -2.06 -8.70
C ILE A 261 -8.54 -1.97 -7.23
N GLN A 262 -9.81 -1.70 -7.00
CA GLN A 262 -10.45 -1.82 -5.71
C GLN A 262 -11.35 -3.05 -5.73
N GLY A 263 -11.00 -4.08 -4.97
CA GLY A 263 -11.81 -5.29 -4.86
C GLY A 263 -13.11 -5.03 -4.07
N LYS A 264 -14.00 -6.00 -4.05
CA LYS A 264 -15.25 -5.91 -3.28
C LYS A 264 -15.04 -5.86 -1.75
N GLY A 265 -13.82 -6.16 -1.29
CA GLY A 265 -13.53 -6.33 0.13
C GLY A 265 -14.15 -7.61 0.71
N GLY A 266 -14.13 -7.74 2.01
CA GLY A 266 -14.69 -8.88 2.73
C GLY A 266 -14.09 -9.07 4.11
N LYS A 267 -14.48 -10.15 4.79
CA LYS A 267 -13.96 -10.50 6.13
C LYS A 267 -12.52 -11.02 6.10
N HIS A 268 -12.06 -11.49 4.93
CA HIS A 268 -10.72 -12.03 4.71
C HIS A 268 -10.01 -11.27 3.61
N VAL A 269 -8.69 -11.23 3.66
CA VAL A 269 -7.84 -10.56 2.65
C VAL A 269 -7.80 -11.32 1.33
N VAL A 270 -8.00 -12.65 1.38
CA VAL A 270 -8.05 -13.52 0.21
C VAL A 270 -9.51 -13.77 -0.15
N TYR A 271 -9.92 -13.30 -1.32
CA TYR A 271 -11.22 -13.49 -1.94
C TYR A 271 -11.05 -13.41 -3.46
N ASP A 272 -12.06 -13.69 -4.26
CA ASP A 272 -11.92 -13.53 -5.72
C ASP A 272 -11.74 -12.05 -6.10
N TRP A 273 -10.50 -11.66 -6.34
CA TRP A 273 -10.11 -10.28 -6.68
C TRP A 273 -10.56 -9.85 -8.07
N ALA A 274 -10.93 -10.81 -8.95
CA ALA A 274 -11.46 -10.54 -10.29
C ALA A 274 -13.01 -10.45 -10.30
N ALA A 275 -13.67 -10.61 -9.15
CA ALA A 275 -15.13 -10.56 -9.04
C ALA A 275 -15.60 -9.26 -8.35
N GLY A 276 -16.47 -8.50 -9.03
CA GLY A 276 -17.13 -7.33 -8.45
C GLY A 276 -16.18 -6.19 -8.02
N PHE A 277 -15.02 -6.09 -8.66
CA PHE A 277 -14.06 -5.02 -8.38
C PHE A 277 -14.51 -3.70 -9.02
N ARG A 278 -13.91 -2.61 -8.56
CA ARG A 278 -13.93 -1.30 -9.20
C ARG A 278 -12.56 -0.98 -9.79
N LEU A 279 -12.50 -0.60 -11.05
CA LEU A 279 -11.34 0.02 -11.67
C LEU A 279 -11.49 1.54 -11.52
N LEU A 280 -10.67 2.14 -10.66
CA LEU A 280 -10.60 3.60 -10.49
C LEU A 280 -9.46 4.13 -11.37
N ILE A 281 -9.78 5.05 -12.27
CA ILE A 281 -8.85 5.64 -13.25
C ILE A 281 -8.73 7.13 -12.97
N ASN A 282 -7.50 7.65 -12.84
CA ASN A 282 -7.20 9.08 -12.84
C ASN A 282 -6.56 9.44 -14.21
N PRO A 283 -7.36 9.82 -15.19
CA PRO A 283 -6.92 9.90 -16.57
C PRO A 283 -6.02 11.13 -16.80
N THR A 284 -5.01 10.94 -17.65
CA THR A 284 -4.23 12.03 -18.27
C THR A 284 -4.04 11.70 -19.74
N ASP A 285 -3.96 12.72 -20.59
CA ASP A 285 -3.67 12.49 -22.00
C ASP A 285 -2.32 11.77 -22.17
N GLY A 286 -2.26 10.80 -23.09
CA GLY A 286 -1.11 9.93 -23.28
C GLY A 286 -0.99 8.79 -22.28
N MET A 287 -1.93 8.61 -21.33
CA MET A 287 -1.95 7.46 -20.42
C MET A 287 -1.99 6.14 -21.20
N ASN A 288 -1.10 5.21 -20.85
CA ASN A 288 -1.07 3.86 -21.41
C ASN A 288 -0.54 2.92 -20.33
N VAL A 289 -1.44 2.24 -19.63
CA VAL A 289 -1.10 1.40 -18.49
C VAL A 289 -1.81 0.05 -18.55
N ASP A 290 -1.11 -0.97 -18.12
CA ASP A 290 -1.66 -2.31 -17.90
C ASP A 290 -1.96 -2.49 -16.41
N VAL A 291 -3.22 -2.73 -16.09
CA VAL A 291 -3.69 -2.97 -14.72
C VAL A 291 -3.83 -4.47 -14.52
N GLU A 292 -2.92 -5.03 -13.74
CA GLU A 292 -2.91 -6.46 -13.42
C GLU A 292 -3.88 -6.78 -12.28
N ILE A 293 -4.69 -7.81 -12.46
CA ILE A 293 -5.51 -8.41 -11.41
C ILE A 293 -4.84 -9.72 -11.01
N PRO A 294 -4.30 -9.81 -9.78
CA PRO A 294 -3.64 -11.04 -9.34
C PRO A 294 -4.62 -12.21 -9.18
N ASP A 295 -4.10 -13.42 -9.31
CA ASP A 295 -4.88 -14.63 -9.05
C ASP A 295 -4.83 -14.97 -7.56
N HIS A 296 -5.99 -14.93 -6.90
CA HIS A 296 -6.10 -15.24 -5.46
C HIS A 296 -5.98 -16.74 -5.15
N GLU A 297 -6.18 -17.60 -6.12
CA GLU A 297 -6.04 -19.07 -6.00
C GLU A 297 -4.62 -19.53 -6.34
N ASN A 298 -4.00 -18.87 -7.33
CA ASN A 298 -2.63 -19.17 -7.76
C ASN A 298 -1.72 -17.98 -7.47
N LEU A 299 -1.31 -17.83 -6.21
CA LEU A 299 -0.53 -16.71 -5.73
C LEU A 299 0.75 -16.51 -6.56
N GLY A 300 1.08 -15.25 -6.85
CA GLY A 300 2.19 -14.88 -7.73
C GLY A 300 1.84 -14.88 -9.23
N GLN A 301 0.66 -15.36 -9.63
CA GLN A 301 0.18 -15.32 -11.00
C GLN A 301 -0.79 -14.14 -11.22
N VAL A 302 -0.93 -13.76 -12.49
CA VAL A 302 -1.89 -12.73 -12.95
C VAL A 302 -3.09 -13.41 -13.58
N LYS A 303 -4.28 -13.21 -13.02
CA LYS A 303 -5.55 -13.73 -13.50
C LYS A 303 -6.08 -12.99 -14.72
N ALA A 304 -5.98 -11.65 -14.69
CA ALA A 304 -6.42 -10.82 -15.81
C ALA A 304 -5.56 -9.54 -15.94
N ILE A 305 -5.52 -8.98 -17.15
CA ILE A 305 -4.88 -7.70 -17.44
C ILE A 305 -5.88 -6.82 -18.17
N ILE A 306 -6.11 -5.62 -17.64
CA ILE A 306 -6.92 -4.57 -18.26
C ILE A 306 -5.99 -3.46 -18.73
N LYS A 307 -5.91 -3.26 -20.03
CA LYS A 307 -5.19 -2.12 -20.62
C LYS A 307 -6.08 -0.89 -20.59
N VAL A 308 -5.53 0.22 -20.11
CA VAL A 308 -6.19 1.53 -20.11
C VAL A 308 -5.34 2.50 -20.93
N GLU A 309 -5.91 3.02 -21.99
CA GLU A 309 -5.29 4.02 -22.87
C GLU A 309 -6.16 5.26 -22.88
N VAL A 310 -5.54 6.45 -22.73
CA VAL A 310 -6.24 7.73 -22.82
C VAL A 310 -5.56 8.58 -23.87
N LYS A 311 -6.34 9.01 -24.86
CA LYS A 311 -5.90 9.90 -25.91
C LYS A 311 -7.06 10.77 -26.39
N ASP A 312 -6.80 12.08 -26.57
CA ASP A 312 -7.78 13.05 -27.09
C ASP A 312 -9.12 13.02 -26.34
N SER A 313 -9.06 12.99 -24.99
CA SER A 313 -10.23 12.85 -24.10
C SER A 313 -11.03 11.56 -24.29
N LEU A 314 -10.44 10.52 -24.83
CA LEU A 314 -11.06 9.20 -25.00
C LEU A 314 -10.29 8.15 -24.19
N ALA A 315 -10.94 7.54 -23.22
CA ALA A 315 -10.41 6.39 -22.50
C ALA A 315 -10.85 5.08 -23.18
N ARG A 316 -9.88 4.25 -23.58
CA ARG A 316 -10.09 2.91 -24.12
C ARG A 316 -9.68 1.87 -23.09
N LEU A 317 -10.55 0.90 -22.86
CA LEU A 317 -10.31 -0.20 -21.95
C LEU A 317 -10.36 -1.52 -22.73
N ASN A 318 -9.29 -2.30 -22.62
CA ASN A 318 -9.17 -3.59 -23.30
C ASN A 318 -8.75 -4.68 -22.30
N ILE A 319 -9.47 -5.79 -22.25
CA ILE A 319 -9.06 -6.97 -21.49
C ILE A 319 -8.11 -7.77 -22.37
N LEU A 320 -6.79 -7.64 -22.08
CA LEU A 320 -5.74 -8.26 -22.89
C LEU A 320 -5.56 -9.74 -22.55
N LYS A 321 -5.73 -10.12 -21.29
CA LYS A 321 -5.47 -11.46 -20.78
C LYS A 321 -6.54 -11.87 -19.78
N GLY A 322 -6.87 -13.15 -19.78
CA GLY A 322 -7.74 -13.76 -18.77
C GLY A 322 -9.21 -13.44 -18.95
N ALA A 323 -9.96 -13.68 -17.89
CA ALA A 323 -11.37 -13.38 -17.78
C ALA A 323 -11.66 -12.64 -16.47
N VAL A 324 -12.53 -11.64 -16.53
CA VAL A 324 -13.08 -10.97 -15.37
C VAL A 324 -14.52 -11.40 -15.15
N VAL A 325 -14.93 -11.53 -13.91
CA VAL A 325 -16.31 -11.90 -13.59
C VAL A 325 -17.20 -10.67 -13.79
N ALA A 326 -18.40 -10.88 -14.33
CA ALA A 326 -19.40 -9.82 -14.51
C ALA A 326 -19.70 -9.07 -13.20
N GLY A 327 -20.16 -7.83 -13.33
CA GLY A 327 -20.53 -6.99 -12.20
C GLY A 327 -19.39 -6.10 -11.66
N TRP A 328 -18.27 -5.96 -12.38
CA TRP A 328 -17.26 -4.98 -12.06
C TRP A 328 -17.64 -3.58 -12.57
N SER A 329 -17.01 -2.55 -11.99
CA SER A 329 -17.30 -1.16 -12.36
C SER A 329 -16.06 -0.36 -12.72
N VAL A 330 -16.28 0.75 -13.45
CA VAL A 330 -15.26 1.74 -13.77
C VAL A 330 -15.69 3.09 -13.20
N LYS A 331 -14.80 3.72 -12.44
CA LYS A 331 -14.92 5.09 -11.95
C LYS A 331 -13.83 5.95 -12.58
N ILE A 332 -14.20 7.10 -13.14
CA ILE A 332 -13.26 8.11 -13.60
C ILE A 332 -13.11 9.16 -12.49
N ALA A 333 -11.88 9.44 -12.09
CA ALA A 333 -11.57 10.42 -11.06
C ALA A 333 -12.11 11.81 -11.42
N GLY A 334 -12.84 12.41 -10.49
CA GLY A 334 -13.41 13.75 -10.67
C GLY A 334 -14.54 13.87 -11.70
N GLN A 335 -15.03 12.75 -12.27
CA GLN A 335 -16.07 12.77 -13.28
C GLN A 335 -17.22 11.81 -12.96
N GLN A 336 -18.43 12.20 -13.35
CA GLN A 336 -19.61 11.35 -13.33
C GLN A 336 -19.85 10.83 -14.75
N ILE A 337 -19.80 9.52 -14.93
CA ILE A 337 -20.05 8.90 -16.24
C ILE A 337 -21.56 8.96 -16.53
N GLN A 338 -21.93 9.43 -17.72
CA GLN A 338 -23.29 9.49 -18.26
C GLN A 338 -23.39 8.65 -19.54
N LYS A 339 -24.61 8.34 -19.99
CA LYS A 339 -24.82 7.44 -21.14
C LYS A 339 -24.22 7.98 -22.45
N GLU A 340 -24.26 9.29 -22.64
CA GLU A 340 -23.67 9.99 -23.78
C GLU A 340 -22.14 9.88 -23.86
N HIS A 341 -21.48 9.57 -22.72
CA HIS A 341 -20.03 9.36 -22.66
C HIS A 341 -19.60 8.00 -23.19
N LEU A 342 -20.52 7.09 -23.45
CA LEU A 342 -20.19 5.70 -23.80
C LEU A 342 -20.11 5.52 -25.33
N GLY A 343 -18.91 5.30 -25.82
CA GLY A 343 -18.66 4.80 -27.16
C GLY A 343 -18.55 3.28 -27.12
N ILE A 344 -19.67 2.58 -27.36
CA ILE A 344 -19.69 1.10 -27.37
C ILE A 344 -19.96 0.63 -28.79
N GLU A 345 -18.98 0.00 -29.39
CA GLU A 345 -19.13 -0.70 -30.65
C GLU A 345 -19.51 -2.17 -30.41
N GLY A 346 -20.59 -2.65 -31.04
CA GLY A 346 -20.96 -4.06 -31.10
C GLY A 346 -22.11 -4.50 -30.18
N LYS A 347 -22.31 -5.84 -30.10
CA LYS A 347 -23.40 -6.50 -29.37
C LYS A 347 -23.42 -6.26 -27.84
N GLY A 348 -22.35 -5.66 -27.28
CA GLY A 348 -22.15 -5.46 -25.85
C GLY A 348 -22.87 -4.26 -25.22
N ALA A 349 -23.50 -3.35 -26.03
CA ALA A 349 -24.12 -2.11 -25.51
C ALA A 349 -25.25 -2.32 -24.49
N LYS A 350 -25.96 -3.47 -24.56
CA LYS A 350 -27.04 -3.83 -23.60
C LYS A 350 -26.53 -4.30 -22.25
N GLU A 351 -25.24 -4.54 -22.12
CA GLU A 351 -24.62 -5.21 -20.97
C GLU A 351 -23.78 -4.26 -20.11
N ILE A 352 -23.79 -2.98 -20.47
CA ILE A 352 -23.21 -1.90 -19.70
C ILE A 352 -24.33 -1.02 -19.14
N GLY A 353 -24.26 -0.77 -17.84
CA GLY A 353 -25.16 0.14 -17.14
C GLY A 353 -24.38 1.26 -16.47
N ILE A 354 -25.09 2.30 -16.09
CA ILE A 354 -24.56 3.35 -15.21
C ILE A 354 -25.28 3.28 -13.90
N ARG A 355 -24.51 3.29 -12.82
CA ARG A 355 -25.03 3.34 -11.45
C ARG A 355 -24.17 4.30 -10.63
N ASN A 356 -24.80 5.31 -10.04
CA ASN A 356 -24.13 6.34 -9.21
C ASN A 356 -22.93 7.01 -9.91
N GLY A 357 -23.06 7.30 -11.24
CA GLY A 357 -21.99 7.93 -12.00
C GLY A 357 -20.80 7.03 -12.34
N GLU A 358 -20.90 5.72 -12.07
CA GLU A 358 -19.94 4.71 -12.46
C GLU A 358 -20.50 3.83 -13.56
N LEU A 359 -19.63 3.39 -14.47
CA LEU A 359 -19.98 2.40 -15.47
C LEU A 359 -19.94 1.00 -14.82
N VAL A 360 -21.01 0.22 -15.02
CA VAL A 360 -21.11 -1.17 -14.53
C VAL A 360 -21.13 -2.12 -15.71
N VAL A 361 -20.14 -2.99 -15.77
CA VAL A 361 -20.02 -4.05 -16.78
C VAL A 361 -20.72 -5.31 -16.30
N ARG A 362 -21.82 -5.68 -16.97
CA ARG A 362 -22.68 -6.81 -16.57
C ARG A 362 -22.35 -8.10 -17.31
N ASN A 363 -21.55 -8.04 -18.37
CA ASN A 363 -21.16 -9.20 -19.17
C ASN A 363 -19.66 -9.47 -19.09
N ALA A 364 -19.28 -10.69 -18.75
CA ALA A 364 -17.89 -11.14 -18.72
C ALA A 364 -17.25 -11.28 -20.13
N GLU A 365 -18.05 -11.34 -21.19
CA GLU A 365 -17.55 -11.47 -22.56
C GLU A 365 -17.12 -10.16 -23.21
N LEU A 366 -17.46 -9.01 -22.58
CA LEU A 366 -17.05 -7.72 -23.09
C LEU A 366 -15.52 -7.55 -22.97
N LYS A 367 -14.84 -7.48 -24.11
CA LYS A 367 -13.38 -7.41 -24.17
C LYS A 367 -12.84 -6.01 -24.34
N SER A 368 -13.66 -5.08 -24.87
CA SER A 368 -13.24 -3.71 -25.14
C SER A 368 -14.41 -2.73 -25.11
N PHE A 369 -14.16 -1.52 -24.62
CA PHE A 369 -15.11 -0.40 -24.69
C PHE A 369 -14.38 0.95 -24.53
N GLN A 370 -15.11 2.03 -24.79
CA GLN A 370 -14.58 3.40 -24.75
C GLN A 370 -15.45 4.29 -23.89
N ILE A 371 -14.82 5.27 -23.24
CA ILE A 371 -15.47 6.30 -22.42
C ILE A 371 -14.95 7.67 -22.89
N ASN A 372 -15.83 8.56 -23.33
CA ASN A 372 -15.48 9.94 -23.57
C ASN A 372 -15.32 10.66 -22.23
N LEU A 373 -14.17 11.28 -22.02
CA LEU A 373 -13.84 12.05 -20.81
C LEU A 373 -14.31 13.49 -21.02
N VAL A 374 -14.85 14.10 -19.97
CA VAL A 374 -15.33 15.49 -19.97
C VAL A 374 -14.29 16.44 -19.41
#